data_40b03669544db0802023039840f516bb
#
_entry.id   40b03669544db0802023039840f516bb
#
_cell.length_a   1.000
_cell.length_b   1.000
_cell.length_c   1.000
_cell.angle_alpha   90.00
_cell.angle_beta   90.00
_cell.angle_gamma   90.00
#
_symmetry.space_group_name_H-M   'P 1'
#
loop_
_entity.id
_entity.type
_entity.pdbx_description
1 polymer ?
#
loop_
_entity_poly.entity_id
_entity_poly.type
_entity_poly.pdbx_seq_one_letter_code
_entity_poly.pdbx_strand_id
1 'polypeptide(L)'
;VMVQMPTGTGKTYVMASVVKWFLESYDVGEVWIIAHRRELVEQMQMTLDRFCLDHGEKELRLKAKVRVRVLSIQWITRHVDELEKAGCVPGLIVVDEAHHAIADTYQALFARYRLALKLGMTATPCRMNKKSFGKLFEHLLTSPCTNDFIMRGYLSPYDYVVIGKFSPDQLTVNLLKGRGSDGDYAIKEMDEKLNVPQTIQRLYDSVKTFADGKKGIVYAIDIDHAQAI
;
A
#
# COMPACT_ATOMS: atom_id res chain seq x y z
N VAL A 1 -11.93 7.53 -9.34
CA VAL A 1 -10.62 7.77 -9.95
C VAL A 1 -9.56 7.01 -9.17
N MET A 2 -8.60 6.39 -9.86
CA MET A 2 -7.37 5.84 -9.27
C MET A 2 -6.18 6.69 -9.71
N VAL A 3 -5.28 7.01 -8.80
CA VAL A 3 -4.04 7.77 -9.08
C VAL A 3 -2.85 6.85 -8.86
N GLN A 4 -2.04 6.69 -9.90
CA GLN A 4 -0.77 5.99 -9.83
C GLN A 4 0.38 6.99 -9.66
N MET A 5 1.18 6.81 -8.62
CA MET A 5 2.40 7.60 -8.39
C MET A 5 3.47 6.69 -7.79
N PRO A 6 4.75 6.80 -8.19
CA PRO A 6 5.84 6.04 -7.58
C PRO A 6 5.95 6.25 -6.07
N THR A 7 6.57 5.32 -5.37
CA THR A 7 6.85 5.46 -3.93
C THR A 7 7.81 6.63 -3.71
N GLY A 8 7.61 7.41 -2.64
CA GLY A 8 8.44 8.56 -2.30
C GLY A 8 8.08 9.86 -3.04
N THR A 9 7.12 9.86 -3.96
CA THR A 9 6.75 11.05 -4.77
C THR A 9 5.66 11.91 -4.14
N GLY A 10 5.26 11.63 -2.89
CA GLY A 10 4.30 12.47 -2.17
C GLY A 10 2.82 12.07 -2.34
N LYS A 11 2.51 10.81 -2.60
CA LYS A 11 1.11 10.31 -2.67
C LYS A 11 0.24 10.80 -1.52
N THR A 12 0.75 10.71 -0.30
CA THR A 12 0.03 11.11 0.92
C THR A 12 -0.27 12.62 0.94
N TYR A 13 0.63 13.44 0.38
CA TYR A 13 0.40 14.88 0.25
C TYR A 13 -0.70 15.19 -0.77
N VAL A 14 -0.69 14.53 -1.92
CA VAL A 14 -1.76 14.67 -2.93
C VAL A 14 -3.10 14.27 -2.33
N MET A 15 -3.13 13.15 -1.62
CA MET A 15 -4.34 12.68 -0.93
C MET A 15 -4.85 13.72 0.08
N ALA A 16 -3.99 14.23 0.97
CA ALA A 16 -4.37 15.24 1.96
C ALA A 16 -4.89 16.52 1.28
N SER A 17 -4.30 16.92 0.15
CA SER A 17 -4.78 18.07 -0.63
C SER A 17 -6.17 17.84 -1.22
N VAL A 18 -6.47 16.63 -1.71
CA VAL A 18 -7.83 16.27 -2.19
C VAL A 18 -8.83 16.24 -1.04
N VAL A 19 -8.43 15.70 0.11
CA VAL A 19 -9.27 15.71 1.31
C VAL A 19 -9.61 17.15 1.72
N LYS A 20 -8.60 18.03 1.78
CA LYS A 20 -8.80 19.44 2.10
C LYS A 20 -9.74 20.11 1.10
N TRP A 21 -9.51 19.93 -0.18
CA TRP A 21 -10.38 20.46 -1.24
C TRP A 21 -11.82 19.98 -1.07
N PHE A 22 -12.04 18.69 -0.77
CA PHE A 22 -13.38 18.15 -0.56
C PHE A 22 -14.07 18.82 0.63
N LEU A 23 -13.37 18.98 1.75
CA LEU A 23 -13.90 19.61 2.97
C LEU A 23 -14.27 21.08 2.77
N GLU A 24 -13.54 21.78 1.90
CA GLU A 24 -13.80 23.18 1.55
C GLU A 24 -14.92 23.33 0.51
N SER A 25 -15.11 22.32 -0.35
CA SER A 25 -16.10 22.37 -1.44
C SER A 25 -17.47 21.81 -1.06
N TYR A 26 -17.56 20.97 -0.03
CA TYR A 26 -18.79 20.28 0.38
C TYR A 26 -19.02 20.43 1.88
N ASP A 27 -20.21 20.91 2.25
CA ASP A 27 -20.59 21.09 3.68
C ASP A 27 -21.10 19.80 4.33
N VAL A 28 -21.43 18.79 3.53
CA VAL A 28 -22.02 17.52 3.98
C VAL A 28 -21.17 16.32 3.56
N GLY A 29 -21.30 15.26 4.35
CA GLY A 29 -20.57 14.01 4.12
C GLY A 29 -19.20 13.99 4.82
N GLU A 30 -18.82 12.83 5.24
CA GLU A 30 -17.50 12.55 5.84
C GLU A 30 -16.50 12.12 4.77
N VAL A 31 -15.22 12.27 5.07
CA VAL A 31 -14.13 11.65 4.33
C VAL A 31 -13.67 10.42 5.10
N TRP A 32 -13.76 9.27 4.47
CA TRP A 32 -13.19 8.03 5.00
C TRP A 32 -11.91 7.68 4.28
N ILE A 33 -10.79 7.71 4.99
CA ILE A 33 -9.48 7.30 4.50
C ILE A 33 -9.26 5.85 4.96
N ILE A 34 -9.12 4.95 4.00
CA ILE A 34 -9.08 3.51 4.27
C ILE A 34 -7.68 2.99 3.98
N ALA A 35 -7.06 2.42 5.01
CA ALA A 35 -5.78 1.74 4.91
C ALA A 35 -5.94 0.23 5.13
N HIS A 36 -5.07 -0.55 4.50
CA HIS A 36 -5.10 -2.02 4.65
C HIS A 36 -4.47 -2.49 5.96
N ARG A 37 -3.45 -1.77 6.47
CA ARG A 37 -2.70 -2.09 7.69
C ARG A 37 -2.83 -1.00 8.74
N ARG A 38 -2.74 -1.40 10.01
CA ARG A 38 -2.87 -0.49 11.16
C ARG A 38 -1.75 0.56 11.20
N GLU A 39 -0.53 0.16 10.86
CA GLU A 39 0.63 1.06 10.83
C GLU A 39 0.43 2.19 9.81
N LEU A 40 -0.22 1.89 8.68
CA LEU A 40 -0.56 2.90 7.66
C LEU A 40 -1.63 3.88 8.17
N VAL A 41 -2.56 3.43 9.01
CA VAL A 41 -3.54 4.31 9.65
C VAL A 41 -2.84 5.35 10.51
N GLU A 42 -1.84 4.96 11.29
CA GLU A 42 -1.08 5.87 12.16
C GLU A 42 -0.26 6.89 11.36
N GLN A 43 0.44 6.43 10.30
CA GLN A 43 1.17 7.31 9.40
C GLN A 43 0.26 8.33 8.71
N MET A 44 -0.94 7.90 8.34
CA MET A 44 -1.93 8.76 7.70
C MET A 44 -2.42 9.84 8.67
N GLN A 45 -2.73 9.48 9.92
CA GLN A 45 -3.12 10.41 10.97
C GLN A 45 -2.05 11.48 11.18
N MET A 46 -0.78 11.08 11.32
CA MET A 46 0.34 12.01 11.44
C MET A 46 0.48 12.97 10.25
N THR A 47 0.10 12.53 9.05
CA THR A 47 0.12 13.40 7.87
C THR A 47 -1.04 14.38 7.89
N LEU A 48 -2.25 13.96 8.28
CA LEU A 48 -3.40 14.84 8.40
C LEU A 48 -3.15 15.93 9.46
N ASP A 49 -2.49 15.60 10.57
CA ASP A 49 -2.05 16.58 11.58
C ASP A 49 -1.18 17.68 10.97
N ARG A 50 -0.21 17.29 10.12
CA ARG A 50 0.65 18.26 9.43
C ARG A 50 -0.11 19.20 8.48
N PHE A 51 -1.23 18.75 7.96
CA PHE A 51 -2.12 19.56 7.13
C PHE A 51 -3.19 20.33 7.95
N CYS A 52 -3.11 20.25 9.28
CA CYS A 52 -4.11 20.82 10.19
C CYS A 52 -5.54 20.36 9.85
N LEU A 53 -5.69 19.12 9.41
CA LEU A 53 -6.97 18.50 9.13
C LEU A 53 -7.43 17.74 10.37
N ASP A 54 -8.53 18.22 10.97
CA ASP A 54 -9.11 17.57 12.14
C ASP A 54 -9.65 16.19 11.79
N HIS A 55 -9.15 15.19 12.49
CA HIS A 55 -9.58 13.79 12.35
C HIS A 55 -9.86 13.18 13.72
N GLY A 56 -10.84 12.29 13.79
CA GLY A 56 -11.24 11.68 15.06
C GLY A 56 -10.17 10.72 15.60
N GLU A 57 -9.89 10.85 16.89
CA GLU A 57 -9.04 9.92 17.63
C GLU A 57 -9.63 8.50 17.68
N LYS A 58 -8.76 7.50 17.93
CA LYS A 58 -9.11 6.07 17.93
C LYS A 58 -10.30 5.70 18.82
N GLU A 59 -10.45 6.37 19.98
CA GLU A 59 -11.48 6.05 20.96
C GLU A 59 -12.83 6.73 20.69
N LEU A 60 -12.86 7.77 19.87
CA LEU A 60 -14.05 8.57 19.53
C LEU A 60 -14.64 8.23 18.16
N ARG A 61 -14.25 7.10 17.56
CA ARG A 61 -14.60 6.75 16.17
C ARG A 61 -16.10 6.76 15.85
N LEU A 62 -16.94 6.52 16.83
CA LEU A 62 -18.41 6.49 16.66
C LEU A 62 -19.13 7.73 17.23
N LYS A 63 -18.50 8.46 18.16
CA LYS A 63 -19.18 9.51 18.93
C LYS A 63 -18.81 10.95 18.53
N ALA A 64 -17.66 11.17 17.91
CA ALA A 64 -17.23 12.50 17.53
C ALA A 64 -17.84 12.93 16.20
N LYS A 65 -18.37 14.15 16.14
CA LYS A 65 -18.69 14.83 14.87
C LYS A 65 -17.41 15.27 14.18
N VAL A 66 -16.69 14.31 13.62
CA VAL A 66 -15.50 14.59 12.82
C VAL A 66 -15.83 14.41 11.35
N ARG A 67 -15.23 15.24 10.51
CA ARG A 67 -15.44 15.17 9.07
C ARG A 67 -14.44 14.25 8.36
N VAL A 68 -13.35 13.85 9.02
CA VAL A 68 -12.35 12.93 8.47
C VAL A 68 -12.18 11.75 9.42
N ARG A 69 -12.26 10.54 8.89
CA ARG A 69 -12.00 9.30 9.62
C ARG A 69 -10.91 8.49 8.92
N VAL A 70 -9.91 8.06 9.67
CA VAL A 70 -8.88 7.14 9.20
C VAL A 70 -9.16 5.76 9.78
N LEU A 71 -9.50 4.82 8.93
CA LEU A 71 -10.07 3.53 9.32
C LEU A 71 -9.36 2.39 8.59
N SER A 72 -9.25 1.22 9.22
CA SER A 72 -8.87 0.01 8.50
C SER A 72 -10.10 -0.64 7.87
N ILE A 73 -9.93 -1.26 6.71
CA ILE A 73 -11.05 -1.95 6.03
C ILE A 73 -11.67 -3.04 6.89
N GLN A 74 -10.86 -3.78 7.68
CA GLN A 74 -11.33 -4.82 8.58
C GLN A 74 -12.20 -4.26 9.68
N TRP A 75 -11.89 -3.07 10.20
CA TRP A 75 -12.69 -2.41 11.22
C TRP A 75 -14.02 -1.93 10.63
N ILE A 76 -14.00 -1.27 9.48
CA ILE A 76 -15.21 -0.81 8.79
C ILE A 76 -16.18 -1.97 8.55
N THR A 77 -15.69 -3.08 8.00
CA THR A 77 -16.52 -4.23 7.67
C THR A 77 -17.32 -4.77 8.87
N ARG A 78 -16.79 -4.61 10.09
CA ARG A 78 -17.45 -5.06 11.32
C ARG A 78 -18.40 -4.02 11.93
N HIS A 79 -18.19 -2.73 11.66
CA HIS A 79 -18.88 -1.63 12.35
C HIS A 79 -19.65 -0.71 11.38
N VAL A 80 -19.83 -1.12 10.12
CA VAL A 80 -20.48 -0.26 9.12
C VAL A 80 -21.91 0.10 9.50
N ASP A 81 -22.68 -0.84 10.08
CA ASP A 81 -24.05 -0.57 10.52
C ASP A 81 -24.12 0.36 11.74
N GLU A 82 -23.12 0.31 12.61
CA GLU A 82 -23.00 1.22 13.76
C GLU A 82 -22.65 2.64 13.30
N LEU A 83 -21.76 2.77 12.30
CA LEU A 83 -21.42 4.05 11.68
C LEU A 83 -22.66 4.69 11.06
N GLU A 84 -23.46 3.95 10.31
CA GLU A 84 -24.70 4.46 9.71
C GLU A 84 -25.74 4.87 10.76
N LYS A 85 -25.94 4.06 11.80
CA LYS A 85 -26.83 4.44 12.93
C LYS A 85 -26.38 5.70 13.65
N ALA A 86 -25.07 5.95 13.67
CA ALA A 86 -24.48 7.19 14.22
C ALA A 86 -24.55 8.38 13.24
N GLY A 87 -25.10 8.19 12.03
CA GLY A 87 -25.17 9.23 10.99
C GLY A 87 -23.84 9.49 10.27
N CYS A 88 -22.86 8.60 10.44
CA CYS A 88 -21.55 8.72 9.81
C CYS A 88 -21.62 8.13 8.39
N VAL A 89 -21.79 8.98 7.39
CA VAL A 89 -21.92 8.60 5.99
C VAL A 89 -20.81 9.26 5.17
N PRO A 90 -20.01 8.49 4.40
CA PRO A 90 -18.94 9.07 3.59
C PRO A 90 -19.50 9.78 2.35
N GLY A 91 -19.02 10.99 2.09
CA GLY A 91 -19.15 11.67 0.81
C GLY A 91 -17.92 11.44 -0.07
N LEU A 92 -16.76 11.16 0.55
CA LEU A 92 -15.53 10.77 -0.13
C LEU A 92 -14.89 9.56 0.56
N ILE A 93 -14.57 8.54 -0.22
CA ILE A 93 -13.79 7.37 0.23
C ILE A 93 -12.43 7.42 -0.46
N VAL A 94 -11.37 7.50 0.34
CA VAL A 94 -9.99 7.46 -0.13
C VAL A 94 -9.39 6.11 0.27
N VAL A 95 -8.78 5.41 -0.68
CA VAL A 95 -8.13 4.12 -0.43
C VAL A 95 -6.65 4.26 -0.71
N ASP A 96 -5.83 4.12 0.32
CA ASP A 96 -4.38 3.99 0.15
C ASP A 96 -4.02 2.55 -0.21
N GLU A 97 -2.94 2.40 -0.99
CA GLU A 97 -2.54 1.13 -1.61
C GLU A 97 -3.73 0.45 -2.33
N ALA A 98 -4.40 1.22 -3.18
CA ALA A 98 -5.66 0.84 -3.84
C ALA A 98 -5.57 -0.42 -4.72
N HIS A 99 -4.36 -0.94 -4.98
CA HIS A 99 -4.19 -2.26 -5.59
C HIS A 99 -4.73 -3.40 -4.71
N HIS A 100 -4.95 -3.17 -3.41
CA HIS A 100 -5.66 -4.10 -2.53
C HIS A 100 -7.19 -4.01 -2.64
N ALA A 101 -7.74 -2.95 -3.24
CA ALA A 101 -9.18 -2.70 -3.29
C ALA A 101 -9.99 -3.71 -4.13
N ILE A 102 -9.35 -4.61 -4.87
CA ILE A 102 -10.03 -5.68 -5.63
C ILE A 102 -10.67 -6.73 -4.69
N ALA A 103 -10.30 -6.77 -3.41
CA ALA A 103 -10.90 -7.68 -2.45
C ALA A 103 -12.41 -7.40 -2.28
N ASP A 104 -13.19 -8.46 -2.06
CA ASP A 104 -14.65 -8.41 -1.99
C ASP A 104 -15.16 -7.44 -0.92
N THR A 105 -14.38 -7.24 0.17
CA THR A 105 -14.69 -6.28 1.24
C THR A 105 -14.76 -4.83 0.74
N TYR A 106 -13.85 -4.44 -0.15
CA TYR A 106 -13.88 -3.10 -0.76
C TYR A 106 -15.00 -2.97 -1.77
N GLN A 107 -15.27 -4.02 -2.55
CA GLN A 107 -16.38 -4.03 -3.51
C GLN A 107 -17.71 -3.86 -2.79
N ALA A 108 -17.93 -4.58 -1.69
CA ALA A 108 -19.12 -4.45 -0.86
C ALA A 108 -19.28 -3.04 -0.29
N LEU A 109 -18.19 -2.46 0.23
CA LEU A 109 -18.19 -1.09 0.74
C LEU A 109 -18.54 -0.07 -0.35
N PHE A 110 -17.95 -0.19 -1.54
CA PHE A 110 -18.23 0.72 -2.66
C PHE A 110 -19.65 0.57 -3.21
N ALA A 111 -20.19 -0.66 -3.19
CA ALA A 111 -21.58 -0.94 -3.57
C ALA A 111 -22.58 -0.34 -2.56
N ARG A 112 -22.23 -0.34 -1.27
CA ARG A 112 -23.04 0.26 -0.20
C ARG A 112 -23.10 1.78 -0.32
N TYR A 113 -21.95 2.44 -0.58
CA TYR A 113 -21.83 3.90 -0.68
C TYR A 113 -21.62 4.35 -2.12
N ARG A 114 -22.58 4.05 -3.00
CA ARG A 114 -22.50 4.34 -4.45
C ARG A 114 -22.34 5.82 -4.75
N LEU A 115 -22.97 6.68 -3.97
CA LEU A 115 -22.95 8.13 -4.17
C LEU A 115 -21.67 8.80 -3.66
N ALA A 116 -20.91 8.14 -2.79
CA ALA A 116 -19.62 8.66 -2.34
C ALA A 116 -18.62 8.74 -3.50
N LEU A 117 -17.85 9.81 -3.58
CA LEU A 117 -16.70 9.91 -4.48
C LEU A 117 -15.63 8.89 -4.03
N LYS A 118 -14.89 8.33 -4.99
CA LYS A 118 -13.88 7.31 -4.70
C LYS A 118 -12.54 7.71 -5.30
N LEU A 119 -11.51 7.80 -4.43
CA LEU A 119 -10.13 8.07 -4.79
C LEU A 119 -9.27 6.89 -4.35
N GLY A 120 -8.61 6.22 -5.29
CA GLY A 120 -7.59 5.22 -5.00
C GLY A 120 -6.20 5.79 -5.24
N MET A 121 -5.27 5.53 -4.32
CA MET A 121 -3.85 5.89 -4.46
C MET A 121 -3.02 4.62 -4.49
N THR A 122 -2.11 4.48 -5.45
CA THR A 122 -1.22 3.31 -5.53
C THR A 122 0.08 3.62 -6.26
N ALA A 123 1.15 2.90 -5.93
CA ALA A 123 2.37 2.89 -6.73
C ALA A 123 2.28 1.88 -7.89
N THR A 124 1.53 0.82 -7.69
CA THR A 124 1.44 -0.33 -8.61
C THR A 124 -0.02 -0.62 -8.93
N PRO A 125 -0.55 -0.13 -10.07
CA PRO A 125 -1.97 -0.28 -10.41
C PRO A 125 -2.34 -1.69 -10.89
N CYS A 126 -1.39 -2.62 -10.96
CA CYS A 126 -1.61 -3.99 -11.39
C CYS A 126 -1.27 -4.97 -10.26
N ARG A 127 -2.09 -6.02 -10.11
CA ARG A 127 -1.73 -7.18 -9.28
C ARG A 127 -1.14 -8.30 -10.13
N MET A 128 -0.32 -9.15 -9.51
CA MET A 128 0.25 -10.34 -10.16
C MET A 128 -0.82 -11.30 -10.71
N ASN A 129 -2.03 -11.30 -10.12
CA ASN A 129 -3.17 -12.11 -10.58
C ASN A 129 -3.94 -11.50 -11.76
N LYS A 130 -3.47 -10.42 -12.37
CA LYS A 130 -4.06 -9.73 -13.55
C LYS A 130 -5.53 -9.30 -13.42
N LYS A 131 -6.10 -9.24 -12.21
CA LYS A 131 -7.47 -8.73 -12.01
C LYS A 131 -7.52 -7.23 -12.28
N SER A 132 -8.48 -6.80 -13.09
CA SER A 132 -8.65 -5.40 -13.51
C SER A 132 -9.34 -4.56 -12.43
N PHE A 133 -8.92 -3.31 -12.30
CA PHE A 133 -9.53 -2.29 -11.43
C PHE A 133 -10.74 -1.59 -12.05
N GLY A 134 -10.99 -1.79 -13.35
CA GLY A 134 -12.02 -1.06 -14.10
C GLY A 134 -13.46 -1.22 -13.57
N LYS A 135 -13.71 -2.21 -12.69
CA LYS A 135 -14.98 -2.36 -11.99
C LYS A 135 -15.13 -1.45 -10.77
N LEU A 136 -14.02 -0.92 -10.24
CA LEU A 136 -14.00 -0.12 -9.00
C LEU A 136 -13.67 1.33 -9.26
N PHE A 137 -12.81 1.60 -10.22
CA PHE A 137 -12.36 2.93 -10.59
C PHE A 137 -12.48 3.11 -12.11
N GLU A 138 -13.25 4.10 -12.52
CA GLU A 138 -13.53 4.38 -13.95
C GLU A 138 -12.33 5.00 -14.67
N HIS A 139 -11.48 5.73 -13.96
CA HIS A 139 -10.35 6.45 -14.52
C HIS A 139 -9.06 6.13 -13.76
N LEU A 140 -7.97 5.98 -14.51
CA LEU A 140 -6.60 5.88 -13.99
C LEU A 140 -5.83 7.13 -14.41
N LEU A 141 -5.37 7.91 -13.44
CA LEU A 141 -4.44 9.01 -13.65
C LEU A 141 -3.03 8.53 -13.30
N THR A 142 -2.10 8.70 -14.21
CA THR A 142 -0.70 8.31 -14.02
C THR A 142 0.18 9.55 -13.89
N SER A 143 1.03 9.58 -12.88
CA SER A 143 2.08 10.58 -12.78
C SER A 143 3.21 10.31 -13.79
N PRO A 144 4.18 11.23 -13.93
CA PRO A 144 5.45 10.91 -14.59
C PRO A 144 6.10 9.65 -14.02
N CYS A 145 6.99 9.01 -14.78
CA CYS A 145 7.68 7.80 -14.34
C CYS A 145 8.75 8.10 -13.27
N THR A 146 9.25 7.04 -12.62
CA THR A 146 10.29 7.17 -11.57
C THR A 146 11.53 7.91 -12.07
N ASN A 147 11.95 7.67 -13.31
CA ASN A 147 13.12 8.30 -13.90
C ASN A 147 12.93 9.82 -14.07
N ASP A 148 11.73 10.28 -14.41
CA ASP A 148 11.42 11.72 -14.49
C ASP A 148 11.58 12.41 -13.13
N PHE A 149 11.13 11.74 -12.05
CA PHE A 149 11.30 12.25 -10.69
C PHE A 149 12.77 12.26 -10.25
N ILE A 150 13.57 11.29 -10.68
CA ILE A 150 15.02 11.25 -10.43
C ILE A 150 15.70 12.40 -11.19
N MET A 151 15.42 12.57 -12.47
CA MET A 151 16.00 13.66 -13.28
C MET A 151 15.65 15.05 -12.75
N ARG A 152 14.49 15.21 -12.12
CA ARG A 152 14.05 16.46 -11.48
C ARG A 152 14.56 16.62 -10.05
N GLY A 153 15.32 15.67 -9.52
CA GLY A 153 15.88 15.72 -8.16
C GLY A 153 14.88 15.44 -7.04
N TYR A 154 13.67 14.95 -7.34
CA TYR A 154 12.68 14.57 -6.31
C TYR A 154 12.93 13.19 -5.73
N LEU A 155 13.55 12.29 -6.48
CA LEU A 155 13.97 10.97 -6.02
C LEU A 155 15.48 10.81 -6.21
N SER A 156 16.11 10.04 -5.34
CA SER A 156 17.52 9.69 -5.45
C SER A 156 17.73 8.75 -6.64
N PRO A 157 18.86 8.87 -7.36
CA PRO A 157 19.28 7.85 -8.30
C PRO A 157 19.54 6.53 -7.57
N TYR A 158 19.45 5.43 -8.26
CA TYR A 158 19.73 4.09 -7.72
C TYR A 158 20.42 3.22 -8.76
N ASP A 159 21.24 2.30 -8.27
CA ASP A 159 21.81 1.21 -9.05
C ASP A 159 20.99 -0.05 -8.81
N TYR A 160 20.55 -0.69 -9.89
CA TYR A 160 19.77 -1.92 -9.81
C TYR A 160 20.64 -3.12 -10.16
N VAL A 161 21.03 -3.86 -9.13
CA VAL A 161 21.85 -5.06 -9.26
C VAL A 161 20.96 -6.30 -9.16
N VAL A 162 21.01 -7.16 -10.16
CA VAL A 162 20.26 -8.42 -10.19
C VAL A 162 21.21 -9.61 -10.29
N ILE A 163 20.80 -10.72 -9.71
CA ILE A 163 21.50 -12.00 -9.90
C ILE A 163 21.45 -12.43 -11.36
N GLY A 164 22.54 -12.98 -11.86
CA GLY A 164 22.61 -13.45 -13.25
C GLY A 164 21.62 -14.59 -13.53
N LYS A 165 21.09 -14.66 -14.74
CA LYS A 165 20.12 -15.69 -15.17
C LYS A 165 20.57 -17.13 -14.91
N PHE A 166 21.87 -17.37 -14.92
CA PHE A 166 22.48 -18.68 -14.72
C PHE A 166 23.10 -18.86 -13.33
N SER A 167 22.87 -17.94 -12.41
CA SER A 167 23.33 -18.12 -11.03
C SER A 167 22.61 -19.29 -10.37
N PRO A 168 23.26 -20.02 -9.45
CA PRO A 168 22.63 -21.15 -8.74
C PRO A 168 21.30 -20.76 -8.08
N ASP A 169 21.24 -19.56 -7.50
CA ASP A 169 20.04 -19.08 -6.81
C ASP A 169 18.90 -18.81 -7.81
N GLN A 170 19.20 -18.19 -8.96
CA GLN A 170 18.17 -17.97 -9.98
C GLN A 170 17.67 -19.29 -10.57
N LEU A 171 18.54 -20.26 -10.77
CA LEU A 171 18.14 -21.59 -11.22
C LEU A 171 17.24 -22.27 -10.18
N THR A 172 17.56 -22.13 -8.90
CA THR A 172 16.73 -22.64 -7.80
C THR A 172 15.36 -21.95 -7.76
N VAL A 173 15.32 -20.62 -7.88
CA VAL A 173 14.06 -19.85 -7.97
C VAL A 173 13.21 -20.30 -9.14
N ASN A 174 13.81 -20.57 -10.31
CA ASN A 174 13.08 -21.04 -11.49
C ASN A 174 12.43 -22.43 -11.29
N LEU A 175 12.90 -23.21 -10.33
CA LEU A 175 12.37 -24.54 -9.99
C LEU A 175 11.23 -24.47 -8.95
N LEU A 176 10.94 -23.29 -8.38
CA LEU A 176 9.85 -23.12 -7.44
C LEU A 176 8.48 -23.22 -8.15
N LYS A 177 7.62 -24.11 -7.68
CA LYS A 177 6.31 -24.38 -8.28
C LYS A 177 5.16 -23.92 -7.42
N GLY A 178 5.31 -23.98 -6.11
CA GLY A 178 4.28 -23.58 -5.13
C GLY A 178 3.96 -22.09 -5.22
N ARG A 179 2.66 -21.76 -5.14
CA ARG A 179 2.17 -20.38 -5.11
C ARG A 179 1.26 -20.16 -3.91
N GLY A 180 1.42 -19.02 -3.25
CA GLY A 180 0.50 -18.53 -2.24
C GLY A 180 -0.82 -18.01 -2.84
N SER A 181 -1.76 -17.67 -1.99
CA SER A 181 -3.06 -17.11 -2.37
C SER A 181 -2.96 -15.74 -3.05
N ASP A 182 -1.86 -15.02 -2.81
CA ASP A 182 -1.51 -13.73 -3.40
C ASP A 182 -0.86 -13.85 -4.79
N GLY A 183 -0.47 -15.07 -5.18
CA GLY A 183 0.22 -15.38 -6.44
C GLY A 183 1.75 -15.36 -6.35
N ASP A 184 2.32 -15.04 -5.19
CA ASP A 184 3.75 -15.13 -4.93
C ASP A 184 4.18 -16.58 -4.65
N TYR A 185 5.48 -16.83 -4.57
CA TYR A 185 6.00 -18.17 -4.25
C TYR A 185 5.59 -18.63 -2.85
N ALA A 186 5.36 -19.93 -2.68
CA ALA A 186 5.02 -20.51 -1.37
C ALA A 186 6.22 -20.40 -0.41
N ILE A 187 6.00 -19.75 0.74
CA ILE A 187 7.04 -19.47 1.75
C ILE A 187 7.79 -20.75 2.13
N LYS A 188 7.07 -21.83 2.41
CA LYS A 188 7.66 -23.11 2.81
C LYS A 188 8.63 -23.67 1.75
N GLU A 189 8.24 -23.61 0.47
CA GLU A 189 9.11 -24.10 -0.62
C GLU A 189 10.33 -23.21 -0.82
N MET A 190 10.15 -21.88 -0.66
CA MET A 190 11.27 -20.93 -0.70
C MET A 190 12.27 -21.20 0.44
N ASP A 191 11.79 -21.36 1.66
CA ASP A 191 12.63 -21.62 2.82
C ASP A 191 13.42 -22.91 2.65
N GLU A 192 12.76 -24.02 2.32
CA GLU A 192 13.42 -25.33 2.12
C GLU A 192 14.53 -25.28 1.05
N LYS A 193 14.41 -24.46 0.01
CA LYS A 193 15.34 -24.45 -1.13
C LYS A 193 16.35 -23.31 -1.09
N LEU A 194 16.04 -22.19 -0.47
CA LEU A 194 16.86 -20.99 -0.50
C LEU A 194 17.47 -20.64 0.87
N ASN A 195 16.88 -21.08 1.97
CA ASN A 195 17.47 -20.91 3.32
C ASN A 195 18.57 -21.94 3.57
N VAL A 196 19.61 -21.86 2.78
CA VAL A 196 20.76 -22.75 2.86
C VAL A 196 22.06 -21.95 2.95
N PRO A 197 23.11 -22.45 3.67
CA PRO A 197 24.34 -21.69 3.91
C PRO A 197 24.96 -21.09 2.65
N GLN A 198 24.92 -21.80 1.55
CA GLN A 198 25.53 -21.35 0.28
C GLN A 198 24.79 -20.14 -0.32
N THR A 199 23.46 -20.08 -0.21
CA THR A 199 22.67 -18.95 -0.69
C THR A 199 22.89 -17.73 0.23
N ILE A 200 22.93 -17.95 1.53
CA ILE A 200 23.20 -16.89 2.52
C ILE A 200 24.59 -16.32 2.32
N GLN A 201 25.60 -17.17 2.09
CA GLN A 201 26.96 -16.70 1.82
C GLN A 201 27.03 -15.84 0.56
N ARG A 202 26.36 -16.24 -0.54
CA ARG A 202 26.31 -15.43 -1.77
C ARG A 202 25.58 -14.11 -1.57
N LEU A 203 24.52 -14.07 -0.74
CA LEU A 203 23.87 -12.84 -0.35
C LEU A 203 24.85 -11.91 0.38
N TYR A 204 25.56 -12.43 1.38
CA TYR A 204 26.58 -11.68 2.13
C TYR A 204 27.67 -11.13 1.19
N ASP A 205 28.21 -11.94 0.30
CA ASP A 205 29.25 -11.53 -0.65
C ASP A 205 28.74 -10.44 -1.61
N SER A 206 27.47 -10.53 -2.02
CA SER A 206 26.84 -9.53 -2.86
C SER A 206 26.66 -8.21 -2.11
N VAL A 207 26.19 -8.26 -0.87
CA VAL A 207 26.07 -7.05 -0.01
C VAL A 207 27.44 -6.41 0.20
N LYS A 208 28.47 -7.22 0.48
CA LYS A 208 29.84 -6.73 0.66
C LYS A 208 30.40 -6.10 -0.62
N THR A 209 30.09 -6.65 -1.76
CA THR A 209 30.56 -6.13 -3.06
C THR A 209 29.90 -4.82 -3.47
N PHE A 210 28.59 -4.69 -3.28
CA PHE A 210 27.82 -3.58 -3.85
C PHE A 210 27.32 -2.57 -2.81
N ALA A 211 27.28 -2.93 -1.53
CA ALA A 211 26.66 -2.12 -0.49
C ALA A 211 27.49 -2.05 0.81
N ASP A 212 28.78 -2.39 0.76
CA ASP A 212 29.65 -2.34 1.95
C ASP A 212 29.66 -0.95 2.59
N GLY A 213 29.52 -0.91 3.90
CA GLY A 213 29.44 0.34 4.68
C GLY A 213 28.17 1.16 4.50
N LYS A 214 27.20 0.72 3.67
CA LYS A 214 25.92 1.41 3.46
C LYS A 214 24.85 0.88 4.42
N LYS A 215 23.88 1.72 4.77
CA LYS A 215 22.65 1.26 5.46
C LYS A 215 21.81 0.46 4.49
N GLY A 216 21.34 -0.71 4.90
CA GLY A 216 20.54 -1.60 4.07
C GLY A 216 19.32 -2.15 4.80
N ILE A 217 18.39 -2.69 4.03
CA ILE A 217 17.26 -3.49 4.51
C ILE A 217 17.32 -4.81 3.74
N VAL A 218 17.26 -5.92 4.45
CA VAL A 218 17.17 -7.26 3.87
C VAL A 218 15.76 -7.79 4.08
N TYR A 219 15.12 -8.21 3.01
CA TYR A 219 13.82 -8.88 3.07
C TYR A 219 14.07 -10.39 3.10
N ALA A 220 13.84 -11.00 4.26
CA ALA A 220 13.96 -12.44 4.43
C ALA A 220 12.66 -13.16 4.03
N ILE A 221 12.77 -14.44 3.76
CA ILE A 221 11.63 -15.32 3.40
C ILE A 221 10.67 -15.42 4.59
N ASP A 222 11.24 -15.69 5.78
CA ASP A 222 10.54 -15.81 7.06
C ASP A 222 11.48 -15.44 8.22
N ILE A 223 11.06 -15.74 9.45
CA ILE A 223 11.82 -15.44 10.67
C ILE A 223 13.09 -16.29 10.76
N ASP A 224 13.02 -17.56 10.40
CA ASP A 224 14.16 -18.49 10.47
C ASP A 224 15.24 -18.08 9.48
N HIS A 225 14.86 -17.70 8.27
CA HIS A 225 15.77 -17.12 7.27
C HIS A 225 16.37 -15.79 7.75
N ALA A 226 15.58 -14.92 8.40
CA ALA A 226 16.08 -13.66 8.95
C ALA A 226 17.11 -13.85 10.07
N GLN A 227 17.00 -14.94 10.83
CA GLN A 227 17.95 -15.30 11.88
C GLN A 227 19.22 -15.97 11.32
N ALA A 228 19.12 -16.59 10.16
CA ALA A 228 20.24 -17.26 9.48
C ALA A 228 21.14 -16.26 8.70
N ILE A 229 20.61 -15.09 8.30
CA ILE A 229 21.34 -13.99 7.65
C ILE A 229 22.14 -13.20 8.70
#